data_35c53268263bb23bb1faf265d2a764c0
#
_entry.id   35c53268263bb23bb1faf265d2a764c0
#
_cell.length_a   1.000
_cell.length_b   1.000
_cell.length_c   1.000
_cell.angle_alpha   90.00
_cell.angle_beta   90.00
_cell.angle_gamma   90.00
#
_symmetry.space_group_name_H-M   'P 1'
#
loop_
_entity.id
_entity.type
_entity.pdbx_description
1 polymer ?
#
loop_
_entity_poly.entity_id
_entity_poly.type
_entity_poly.pdbx_seq_one_letter_code
_entity_poly.pdbx_strand_id
1 'polypeptide(L)'
;MKERLVTLGLAAGALALFWILMFPKPISMRSAPRPLSTVPEGEGYLGLSRWLTAAGVPTTQLHRRFDQLSDRSVSTRPTGNLLITTLPFDVVLHPGEYVALDQWTSAGNTVLILAALDDTPLWSAVSDNFLPELQQLTAMKFTSRQAQNQDTVTRAREGLRAALTPAGREIELRPSGHISLLRGVNHLHTLSPLPSTQWQAQSSSPAPVLELARRTDTADPVLWLKASGNGSMVVSAYASLFSNGVIGKADNAQLLSNIIAWSLTPGGRVIIDDAHQGALDEYDAAKFFADPRLHRALLWLVVLWLAWVLATQPLRASAPNAGGLDESAMLRVTARFFAGALRPVASAQWLLDEFFDRLRRRHGLLHSPAPPWDWLASQAGVTGAVLAELRELHARTQAGHRVSLVRLQRIISQISGQTS
;
A
#
# COMPACT_ATOMS: atom_id res chain seq x y z
N MET A 1 43.76 -6.26 -19.77
CA MET A 1 42.61 -5.60 -20.45
C MET A 1 41.34 -6.47 -20.49
N LYS A 2 41.41 -7.76 -20.80
CA LYS A 2 40.24 -8.66 -20.88
C LYS A 2 39.44 -8.75 -19.58
N GLU A 3 40.08 -8.84 -18.39
CA GLU A 3 39.40 -8.92 -17.10
C GLU A 3 38.63 -7.62 -16.75
N ARG A 4 39.14 -6.46 -17.14
CA ARG A 4 38.44 -5.17 -16.93
C ARG A 4 37.18 -5.07 -17.77
N LEU A 5 37.21 -5.56 -19.00
CA LEU A 5 36.04 -5.62 -19.88
C LEU A 5 34.99 -6.60 -19.34
N VAL A 6 35.41 -7.71 -18.75
CA VAL A 6 34.51 -8.69 -18.12
C VAL A 6 33.85 -8.09 -16.89
N THR A 7 34.63 -7.41 -16.00
CA THR A 7 34.10 -6.77 -14.80
C THR A 7 33.13 -5.61 -15.16
N LEU A 8 33.48 -4.81 -16.15
CA LEU A 8 32.60 -3.73 -16.65
C LEU A 8 31.32 -4.31 -17.28
N GLY A 9 31.44 -5.41 -18.04
CA GLY A 9 30.29 -6.11 -18.62
C GLY A 9 29.37 -6.70 -17.56
N LEU A 10 29.92 -7.31 -16.51
CA LEU A 10 29.15 -7.82 -15.37
C LEU A 10 28.46 -6.69 -14.59
N ALA A 11 29.16 -5.57 -14.37
CA ALA A 11 28.58 -4.41 -13.68
C ALA A 11 27.47 -3.76 -14.52
N ALA A 12 27.67 -3.59 -15.82
CA ALA A 12 26.64 -3.09 -16.74
C ALA A 12 25.45 -4.07 -16.84
N GLY A 13 25.71 -5.38 -16.88
CA GLY A 13 24.68 -6.42 -16.85
C GLY A 13 23.85 -6.41 -15.55
N ALA A 14 24.51 -6.28 -14.40
CA ALA A 14 23.86 -6.16 -13.11
C ALA A 14 23.01 -4.89 -13.01
N LEU A 15 23.51 -3.75 -13.54
CA LEU A 15 22.77 -2.49 -13.59
C LEU A 15 21.56 -2.59 -14.52
N ALA A 16 21.70 -3.22 -15.69
CA ALA A 16 20.61 -3.45 -16.62
C ALA A 16 19.54 -4.40 -16.02
N LEU A 17 19.99 -5.46 -15.34
CA LEU A 17 19.09 -6.38 -14.61
C LEU A 17 18.36 -5.67 -13.48
N PHE A 18 19.06 -4.85 -12.69
CA PHE A 18 18.46 -4.02 -11.65
C PHE A 18 17.44 -3.05 -12.25
N TRP A 19 17.77 -2.42 -13.38
CA TRP A 19 16.84 -1.53 -14.08
C TRP A 19 15.58 -2.27 -14.55
N ILE A 20 15.72 -3.47 -15.13
CA ILE A 20 14.59 -4.30 -15.59
C ILE A 20 13.73 -4.79 -14.42
N LEU A 21 14.33 -5.11 -13.26
CA LEU A 21 13.64 -5.62 -12.08
C LEU A 21 13.00 -4.50 -11.24
N MET A 22 13.67 -3.35 -11.11
CA MET A 22 13.21 -2.24 -10.27
C MET A 22 12.33 -1.22 -11.00
N PHE A 23 12.42 -1.17 -12.33
CA PHE A 23 11.45 -0.44 -13.13
C PHE A 23 10.52 -1.48 -13.77
N PRO A 24 9.49 -1.94 -13.04
CA PRO A 24 8.48 -2.75 -13.67
C PRO A 24 8.01 -1.91 -14.87
N LYS A 25 8.18 -2.45 -16.06
CA LYS A 25 7.39 -1.95 -17.19
C LYS A 25 6.00 -1.85 -16.64
N PRO A 26 5.28 -0.73 -16.85
CA PRO A 26 3.86 -0.77 -16.61
C PRO A 26 3.40 -1.99 -17.41
N ILE A 27 3.23 -3.11 -16.71
CA ILE A 27 2.44 -4.19 -17.25
C ILE A 27 1.13 -3.49 -17.42
N SER A 28 0.85 -3.11 -18.66
CA SER A 28 -0.49 -2.83 -19.09
C SER A 28 -1.24 -4.17 -19.05
N MET A 29 -1.39 -4.76 -17.86
CA MET A 29 -2.67 -5.32 -17.53
C MET A 29 -3.56 -4.12 -17.82
N ARG A 30 -4.38 -4.23 -18.86
CA ARG A 30 -5.51 -3.34 -19.06
C ARG A 30 -6.26 -3.45 -17.74
N SER A 31 -5.85 -2.61 -16.77
CA SER A 31 -6.57 -2.46 -15.53
C SER A 31 -7.95 -2.08 -16.00
N ALA A 32 -8.95 -2.83 -15.58
CA ALA A 32 -10.32 -2.51 -15.91
C ALA A 32 -10.52 -1.00 -15.70
N PRO A 33 -11.13 -0.29 -16.64
CA PRO A 33 -11.24 1.15 -16.57
C PRO A 33 -11.96 1.52 -15.28
N ARG A 34 -11.26 2.23 -14.39
CA ARG A 34 -11.78 2.64 -13.09
C ARG A 34 -12.69 3.87 -13.23
N PRO A 35 -13.58 4.12 -12.27
CA PRO A 35 -14.49 5.25 -12.27
C PRO A 35 -13.77 6.58 -11.92
N LEU A 36 -12.68 6.89 -12.62
CA LEU A 36 -11.93 8.14 -12.46
C LEU A 36 -12.50 9.24 -13.38
N SER A 37 -12.40 10.47 -12.93
CA SER A 37 -12.82 11.65 -13.68
C SER A 37 -12.02 11.90 -14.98
N THR A 38 -10.88 11.23 -15.12
CA THR A 38 -9.96 11.33 -16.27
C THR A 38 -10.09 10.18 -17.26
N VAL A 39 -10.80 9.10 -16.90
CA VAL A 39 -10.92 7.87 -17.69
C VAL A 39 -12.02 8.01 -18.74
N PRO A 40 -11.71 7.87 -20.06
CA PRO A 40 -12.67 8.05 -21.17
C PRO A 40 -13.50 6.80 -21.47
N GLU A 41 -13.15 5.63 -20.98
CA GLU A 41 -13.85 4.36 -21.19
C GLU A 41 -15.26 4.38 -20.58
N GLY A 42 -16.12 3.45 -20.97
CA GLY A 42 -17.54 3.43 -20.59
C GLY A 42 -17.84 3.51 -19.10
N GLU A 43 -16.98 2.91 -18.26
CA GLU A 43 -17.14 2.91 -16.81
C GLU A 43 -16.46 4.12 -16.11
N GLY A 44 -15.67 4.93 -16.83
CA GLY A 44 -15.04 6.14 -16.32
C GLY A 44 -16.01 7.31 -16.17
N TYR A 45 -15.53 8.41 -15.58
CA TYR A 45 -16.32 9.62 -15.31
C TYR A 45 -15.81 10.88 -16.04
N LEU A 46 -15.02 10.70 -17.11
CA LEU A 46 -14.57 11.85 -17.91
C LEU A 46 -15.76 12.62 -18.54
N GLY A 47 -16.79 11.91 -19.01
CA GLY A 47 -18.02 12.50 -19.53
C GLY A 47 -18.74 13.35 -18.48
N LEU A 48 -18.86 12.83 -17.24
CA LEU A 48 -19.39 13.56 -16.09
C LEU A 48 -18.58 14.84 -15.83
N SER A 49 -17.27 14.73 -15.73
CA SER A 49 -16.37 15.87 -15.46
C SER A 49 -16.48 16.95 -16.55
N ARG A 50 -16.49 16.54 -17.82
CA ARG A 50 -16.67 17.45 -18.98
C ARG A 50 -18.05 18.11 -19.00
N TRP A 51 -19.09 17.35 -18.70
CA TRP A 51 -20.45 17.86 -18.64
C TRP A 51 -20.59 18.93 -17.54
N LEU A 52 -20.06 18.67 -16.33
CA LEU A 52 -20.04 19.65 -15.24
C LEU A 52 -19.30 20.94 -15.64
N THR A 53 -18.16 20.81 -16.28
CA THR A 53 -17.35 21.94 -16.76
C THR A 53 -18.12 22.74 -17.82
N ALA A 54 -18.74 22.06 -18.77
CA ALA A 54 -19.54 22.70 -19.83
C ALA A 54 -20.81 23.41 -19.29
N ALA A 55 -21.40 22.86 -18.21
CA ALA A 55 -22.52 23.46 -17.49
C ALA A 55 -22.09 24.63 -16.58
N GLY A 56 -20.80 24.96 -16.49
CA GLY A 56 -20.29 26.03 -15.64
C GLY A 56 -20.34 25.70 -14.13
N VAL A 57 -20.47 24.42 -13.77
CA VAL A 57 -20.52 23.98 -12.38
C VAL A 57 -19.08 23.95 -11.80
N PRO A 58 -18.80 24.67 -10.71
CA PRO A 58 -17.49 24.63 -10.07
C PRO A 58 -17.17 23.19 -9.62
N THR A 59 -16.12 22.59 -10.20
CA THR A 59 -15.74 21.19 -9.97
C THR A 59 -14.30 21.09 -9.54
N THR A 60 -14.00 20.15 -8.64
CA THR A 60 -12.65 19.82 -8.18
C THR A 60 -12.50 18.31 -8.14
N GLN A 61 -11.33 17.81 -8.55
CA GLN A 61 -10.94 16.42 -8.39
C GLN A 61 -10.25 16.26 -7.04
N LEU A 62 -10.69 15.28 -6.26
CA LEU A 62 -10.08 14.95 -4.97
C LEU A 62 -8.98 13.91 -5.20
N HIS A 63 -7.72 14.29 -4.94
CA HIS A 63 -6.56 13.40 -4.96
C HIS A 63 -5.98 13.18 -3.54
N ARG A 64 -6.78 13.53 -2.53
CA ARG A 64 -6.42 13.47 -1.12
C ARG A 64 -7.47 12.70 -0.34
N ARG A 65 -7.14 12.33 0.89
CA ARG A 65 -8.04 11.61 1.78
C ARG A 65 -9.21 12.45 2.26
N PHE A 66 -10.29 11.81 2.72
CA PHE A 66 -11.49 12.49 3.19
C PHE A 66 -11.27 13.38 4.43
N ASP A 67 -10.25 13.13 5.24
CA ASP A 67 -9.87 14.01 6.35
C ASP A 67 -9.43 15.41 5.90
N GLN A 68 -9.08 15.56 4.62
CA GLN A 68 -8.68 16.82 4.00
C GLN A 68 -9.80 17.51 3.19
N LEU A 69 -11.04 16.99 3.24
CA LEU A 69 -12.20 17.61 2.54
C LEU A 69 -12.48 19.04 2.99
N SER A 70 -12.17 19.38 4.24
CA SER A 70 -12.33 20.72 4.80
C SER A 70 -11.23 21.71 4.42
N ASP A 71 -10.19 21.27 3.70
CA ASP A 71 -9.10 22.13 3.25
C ASP A 71 -9.59 23.13 2.20
N ARG A 72 -9.12 24.37 2.32
CA ARG A 72 -9.45 25.45 1.37
C ARG A 72 -8.99 25.15 -0.07
N SER A 73 -8.03 24.26 -0.26
CA SER A 73 -7.58 23.80 -1.57
C SER A 73 -8.62 22.89 -2.24
N VAL A 74 -9.41 22.17 -1.46
CA VAL A 74 -10.47 21.27 -1.94
C VAL A 74 -11.78 22.04 -2.09
N SER A 75 -12.18 22.79 -1.06
CA SER A 75 -13.37 23.61 -1.12
C SER A 75 -13.16 25.00 -0.48
N THR A 76 -13.64 26.03 -1.19
CA THR A 76 -13.59 27.41 -0.69
C THR A 76 -14.61 27.68 0.41
N ARG A 77 -15.63 26.81 0.55
CA ARG A 77 -16.67 26.87 1.58
C ARG A 77 -16.75 25.58 2.38
N PRO A 78 -17.01 25.66 3.70
CA PRO A 78 -17.11 24.48 4.55
C PRO A 78 -18.42 23.69 4.33
N THR A 79 -19.45 24.31 3.76
CA THR A 79 -20.80 23.74 3.60
C THR A 79 -21.37 24.01 2.22
N GLY A 80 -22.39 23.24 1.84
CA GLY A 80 -23.07 23.39 0.56
C GLY A 80 -22.26 22.89 -0.64
N ASN A 81 -21.48 21.84 -0.46
CA ASN A 81 -20.74 21.14 -1.50
C ASN A 81 -21.35 19.77 -1.74
N LEU A 82 -21.03 19.18 -2.89
CA LEU A 82 -21.40 17.82 -3.29
C LEU A 82 -20.13 17.00 -3.50
N LEU A 83 -19.95 15.93 -2.74
CA LEU A 83 -18.94 14.90 -2.99
C LEU A 83 -19.58 13.76 -3.80
N ILE A 84 -18.96 13.35 -4.90
CA ILE A 84 -19.31 12.16 -5.66
C ILE A 84 -18.23 11.14 -5.45
N THR A 85 -18.57 10.00 -4.86
CA THR A 85 -17.64 8.90 -4.61
C THR A 85 -18.24 7.57 -5.07
N THR A 86 -17.39 6.59 -5.35
CA THR A 86 -17.78 5.31 -5.93
C THR A 86 -17.21 4.17 -5.10
N LEU A 87 -18.02 3.14 -4.83
CA LEU A 87 -17.58 1.91 -4.13
C LEU A 87 -17.70 0.69 -5.05
N PRO A 88 -16.78 -0.31 -4.88
CA PRO A 88 -15.72 -0.41 -3.88
C PRO A 88 -14.55 0.54 -4.10
N PHE A 89 -13.85 0.88 -3.03
CA PHE A 89 -12.62 1.64 -3.08
C PHE A 89 -11.43 0.76 -3.47
N ASP A 90 -10.45 1.33 -4.17
CA ASP A 90 -9.15 0.71 -4.41
C ASP A 90 -8.18 0.96 -3.26
N VAL A 91 -8.31 2.13 -2.63
CA VAL A 91 -7.51 2.55 -1.49
C VAL A 91 -8.35 2.41 -0.23
N VAL A 92 -7.88 1.59 0.71
CA VAL A 92 -8.58 1.36 1.99
C VAL A 92 -8.68 2.65 2.78
N LEU A 93 -9.88 2.92 3.30
CA LEU A 93 -10.14 4.06 4.17
C LEU A 93 -9.47 3.89 5.54
N HIS A 94 -8.88 4.95 6.05
CA HIS A 94 -8.45 5.01 7.45
C HIS A 94 -9.65 5.30 8.38
N PRO A 95 -9.62 4.80 9.63
CA PRO A 95 -10.71 5.08 10.58
C PRO A 95 -11.05 6.56 10.76
N GLY A 96 -10.04 7.44 10.64
CA GLY A 96 -10.24 8.89 10.72
C GLY A 96 -11.06 9.47 9.56
N GLU A 97 -11.02 8.86 8.39
CA GLU A 97 -11.74 9.32 7.20
C GLU A 97 -13.26 9.12 7.32
N TYR A 98 -13.69 8.03 7.96
CA TYR A 98 -15.12 7.82 8.24
C TYR A 98 -15.68 8.93 9.13
N VAL A 99 -14.94 9.28 10.18
CA VAL A 99 -15.34 10.35 11.11
C VAL A 99 -15.32 11.70 10.39
N ALA A 100 -14.29 11.98 9.60
CA ALA A 100 -14.17 13.23 8.87
C ALA A 100 -15.30 13.39 7.83
N LEU A 101 -15.64 12.34 7.09
CA LEU A 101 -16.73 12.37 6.12
C LEU A 101 -18.10 12.55 6.78
N ASP A 102 -18.35 11.87 7.90
CA ASP A 102 -19.59 12.05 8.66
C ASP A 102 -19.72 13.47 9.20
N GLN A 103 -18.66 14.02 9.78
CA GLN A 103 -18.62 15.42 10.25
C GLN A 103 -18.83 16.41 9.09
N TRP A 104 -18.17 16.19 7.96
CA TRP A 104 -18.29 17.04 6.79
C TRP A 104 -19.70 17.02 6.20
N THR A 105 -20.33 15.85 6.14
CA THR A 105 -21.73 15.70 5.71
C THR A 105 -22.66 16.37 6.70
N SER A 106 -22.51 16.08 7.99
CA SER A 106 -23.35 16.63 9.06
C SER A 106 -23.26 18.15 9.17
N ALA A 107 -22.17 18.75 8.71
CA ALA A 107 -22.01 20.21 8.67
C ALA A 107 -22.90 20.88 7.60
N GLY A 108 -23.48 20.15 6.66
CA GLY A 108 -24.38 20.67 5.62
C GLY A 108 -23.88 20.47 4.20
N ASN A 109 -23.09 19.42 3.96
CA ASN A 109 -22.68 19.00 2.65
C ASN A 109 -23.45 17.75 2.20
N THR A 110 -23.41 17.43 0.93
CA THR A 110 -24.05 16.25 0.36
C THR A 110 -23.01 15.26 -0.14
N VAL A 111 -23.24 13.98 0.12
CA VAL A 111 -22.44 12.88 -0.45
C VAL A 111 -23.32 12.06 -1.39
N LEU A 112 -22.89 11.92 -2.64
CA LEU A 112 -23.45 10.99 -3.61
C LEU A 112 -22.54 9.77 -3.70
N ILE A 113 -23.03 8.63 -3.21
CA ILE A 113 -22.33 7.36 -3.18
C ILE A 113 -22.88 6.47 -4.31
N LEU A 114 -22.01 6.09 -5.24
CA LEU A 114 -22.31 5.22 -6.35
C LEU A 114 -21.73 3.83 -6.05
N ALA A 115 -22.53 2.94 -5.51
CA ALA A 115 -22.07 1.62 -5.04
C ALA A 115 -22.34 0.52 -6.06
N ALA A 116 -21.35 -0.30 -6.34
CA ALA A 116 -21.49 -1.46 -7.24
C ALA A 116 -22.19 -2.64 -6.55
N LEU A 117 -23.42 -2.42 -6.08
CA LEU A 117 -24.21 -3.45 -5.41
C LEU A 117 -24.94 -4.39 -6.38
N ASP A 118 -25.49 -3.82 -7.46
CA ASP A 118 -26.26 -4.55 -8.49
C ASP A 118 -25.57 -4.57 -9.85
N ASP A 119 -24.68 -3.59 -10.13
CA ASP A 119 -23.76 -3.65 -11.25
C ASP A 119 -22.39 -4.11 -10.73
N THR A 120 -21.85 -5.14 -11.27
CA THR A 120 -20.48 -5.57 -10.94
C THR A 120 -19.55 -5.18 -12.08
N PRO A 121 -19.17 -3.89 -12.19
CA PRO A 121 -18.22 -3.45 -13.21
C PRO A 121 -16.89 -4.20 -13.02
N LEU A 122 -16.12 -4.37 -14.09
CA LEU A 122 -14.88 -5.18 -14.07
C LEU A 122 -13.88 -4.73 -13.00
N TRP A 123 -13.84 -3.43 -12.69
CA TRP A 123 -12.97 -2.89 -11.65
C TRP A 123 -13.42 -3.24 -10.22
N SER A 124 -14.70 -3.56 -10.01
CA SER A 124 -15.23 -3.96 -8.69
C SER A 124 -15.03 -5.45 -8.39
N ALA A 125 -14.71 -6.27 -9.39
CA ALA A 125 -14.59 -7.72 -9.26
C ALA A 125 -13.43 -8.17 -8.34
N VAL A 126 -12.49 -7.30 -8.04
CA VAL A 126 -11.33 -7.56 -7.17
C VAL A 126 -11.64 -7.35 -5.69
N SER A 127 -12.74 -6.66 -5.36
CA SER A 127 -13.11 -6.34 -3.98
C SER A 127 -14.16 -7.32 -3.45
N ASP A 128 -13.73 -8.26 -2.61
CA ASP A 128 -14.57 -9.37 -2.15
C ASP A 128 -15.74 -8.96 -1.27
N ASN A 129 -15.68 -7.86 -0.54
CA ASN A 129 -16.78 -7.42 0.31
C ASN A 129 -16.66 -5.94 0.76
N PHE A 130 -17.24 -5.02 0.02
CA PHE A 130 -17.30 -3.60 0.41
C PHE A 130 -18.58 -3.22 1.18
N LEU A 131 -19.48 -4.17 1.42
CA LEU A 131 -20.76 -3.93 2.09
C LEU A 131 -20.60 -3.38 3.52
N PRO A 132 -19.69 -3.89 4.38
CA PRO A 132 -19.42 -3.31 5.69
C PRO A 132 -18.96 -1.86 5.60
N GLU A 133 -18.11 -1.54 4.62
CA GLU A 133 -17.61 -0.20 4.38
C GLU A 133 -18.73 0.76 3.97
N LEU A 134 -19.60 0.36 3.02
CA LEU A 134 -20.79 1.10 2.64
C LEU A 134 -21.74 1.34 3.83
N GLN A 135 -21.96 0.31 4.65
CA GLN A 135 -22.81 0.43 5.86
C GLN A 135 -22.22 1.39 6.88
N GLN A 136 -20.91 1.36 7.08
CA GLN A 136 -20.21 2.27 7.98
C GLN A 136 -20.26 3.72 7.49
N LEU A 137 -20.00 3.94 6.19
CA LEU A 137 -20.05 5.28 5.58
C LEU A 137 -21.44 5.91 5.66
N THR A 138 -22.46 5.11 5.40
CA THR A 138 -23.85 5.64 5.27
C THR A 138 -24.63 5.58 6.57
N ALA A 139 -24.16 4.83 7.56
CA ALA A 139 -24.95 4.40 8.72
C ALA A 139 -26.32 3.84 8.28
N MET A 140 -26.33 3.05 7.18
CA MET A 140 -27.47 2.34 6.66
C MET A 140 -27.15 0.84 6.62
N LYS A 141 -28.09 0.01 7.01
CA LYS A 141 -27.97 -1.44 6.89
C LYS A 141 -28.55 -1.88 5.56
N PHE A 142 -27.74 -2.48 4.73
CA PHE A 142 -28.16 -3.07 3.46
C PHE A 142 -28.33 -4.59 3.64
N THR A 143 -29.51 -5.09 3.29
CA THR A 143 -29.81 -6.53 3.33
C THR A 143 -30.31 -6.98 1.95
N SER A 144 -29.83 -8.12 1.48
CA SER A 144 -30.27 -8.72 0.23
C SER A 144 -31.06 -9.98 0.51
N ARG A 145 -32.22 -10.13 -0.14
CA ARG A 145 -33.01 -11.37 -0.07
C ARG A 145 -32.30 -12.55 -0.75
N GLN A 146 -31.52 -12.28 -1.78
CA GLN A 146 -30.82 -13.31 -2.55
C GLN A 146 -29.55 -13.79 -1.84
N ALA A 147 -28.90 -12.94 -1.04
CA ALA A 147 -27.68 -13.29 -0.29
C ALA A 147 -27.93 -14.35 0.80
N GLN A 148 -29.16 -14.52 1.24
CA GLN A 148 -29.52 -15.55 2.24
C GLN A 148 -29.61 -16.97 1.67
N ASN A 149 -29.72 -17.11 0.35
CA ASN A 149 -30.01 -18.39 -0.33
C ASN A 149 -28.91 -18.86 -1.31
N GLN A 150 -27.84 -18.11 -1.53
CA GLN A 150 -26.80 -18.47 -2.50
C GLN A 150 -25.48 -18.83 -1.83
N ASP A 151 -24.93 -20.00 -2.19
CA ASP A 151 -23.57 -20.41 -1.83
C ASP A 151 -22.54 -19.46 -2.43
N THR A 152 -21.46 -19.20 -1.68
CA THR A 152 -20.32 -18.34 -2.06
C THR A 152 -19.73 -18.72 -3.43
N VAL A 153 -19.76 -20.01 -3.77
CA VAL A 153 -19.27 -20.56 -5.05
C VAL A 153 -20.15 -20.13 -6.23
N THR A 154 -21.48 -20.09 -6.04
CA THR A 154 -22.43 -19.67 -7.09
C THR A 154 -22.25 -18.17 -7.39
N ARG A 155 -22.05 -17.35 -6.34
CA ARG A 155 -21.81 -15.91 -6.46
C ARG A 155 -20.49 -15.60 -7.19
N ALA A 156 -19.41 -16.32 -6.86
CA ALA A 156 -18.13 -16.19 -7.56
C ALA A 156 -18.21 -16.61 -9.04
N ARG A 157 -18.99 -17.68 -9.34
CA ARG A 157 -19.24 -18.10 -10.73
C ARG A 157 -20.05 -17.10 -11.52
N GLU A 158 -21.06 -16.50 -10.93
CA GLU A 158 -21.88 -15.46 -11.57
C GLU A 158 -21.08 -14.18 -11.79
N GLY A 159 -20.28 -13.76 -10.83
CA GLY A 159 -19.34 -12.65 -10.95
C GLY A 159 -18.32 -12.87 -12.08
N LEU A 160 -17.74 -14.06 -12.17
CA LEU A 160 -16.82 -14.41 -13.27
C LEU A 160 -17.53 -14.44 -14.62
N ARG A 161 -18.76 -14.93 -14.68
CA ARG A 161 -19.57 -14.97 -15.91
C ARG A 161 -19.97 -13.57 -16.34
N ALA A 162 -20.31 -12.71 -15.40
CA ALA A 162 -20.57 -11.28 -15.63
C ALA A 162 -19.33 -10.56 -16.16
N ALA A 163 -18.17 -10.81 -15.57
CA ALA A 163 -16.88 -10.24 -16.01
C ALA A 163 -16.48 -10.69 -17.44
N LEU A 164 -16.97 -11.85 -17.89
CA LEU A 164 -16.74 -12.37 -19.24
C LEU A 164 -17.80 -11.93 -20.27
N THR A 165 -18.86 -11.22 -19.85
CA THR A 165 -19.94 -10.78 -20.74
C THR A 165 -19.68 -9.31 -21.14
N PRO A 166 -19.36 -9.02 -22.40
CA PRO A 166 -18.78 -7.71 -22.80
C PRO A 166 -19.74 -6.53 -22.80
N ALA A 167 -21.02 -6.68 -22.54
CA ALA A 167 -21.96 -5.57 -22.45
C ALA A 167 -23.00 -5.88 -21.39
N GLY A 168 -23.02 -5.12 -20.31
CA GLY A 168 -24.10 -5.15 -19.34
C GLY A 168 -25.45 -4.91 -20.01
N ARG A 169 -26.49 -5.62 -19.54
CA ARG A 169 -27.86 -5.35 -19.97
C ARG A 169 -28.27 -3.97 -19.49
N GLU A 170 -28.90 -3.19 -20.35
CA GLU A 170 -29.52 -1.94 -19.94
C GLU A 170 -30.70 -2.23 -18.99
N ILE A 171 -30.66 -1.55 -17.86
CA ILE A 171 -31.70 -1.62 -16.84
C ILE A 171 -32.39 -0.27 -16.77
N GLU A 172 -33.71 -0.30 -16.85
CA GLU A 172 -34.53 0.89 -16.69
C GLU A 172 -34.94 1.03 -15.22
N LEU A 173 -34.81 2.28 -14.70
CA LEU A 173 -35.25 2.63 -13.36
C LEU A 173 -36.35 3.67 -13.45
N ARG A 174 -37.29 3.61 -12.53
CA ARG A 174 -38.38 4.61 -12.39
C ARG A 174 -38.23 5.39 -11.10
N PRO A 175 -38.38 6.71 -11.15
CA PRO A 175 -38.46 7.54 -9.95
C PRO A 175 -39.59 7.09 -9.03
N SER A 176 -39.33 7.19 -7.73
CA SER A 176 -40.29 6.85 -6.67
C SER A 176 -40.58 8.10 -5.84
N GLY A 177 -41.79 8.61 -5.91
CA GLY A 177 -42.20 9.80 -5.15
C GLY A 177 -42.14 11.12 -5.91
N HIS A 178 -42.63 12.18 -5.24
CA HIS A 178 -42.75 13.54 -5.80
C HIS A 178 -41.91 14.54 -4.99
N ILE A 179 -40.60 14.39 -5.05
CA ILE A 179 -39.67 15.31 -4.38
C ILE A 179 -38.94 16.18 -5.39
N SER A 180 -38.40 17.31 -4.96
CA SER A 180 -37.71 18.27 -5.84
C SER A 180 -36.53 17.65 -6.60
N LEU A 181 -35.83 16.71 -5.98
CA LEU A 181 -34.74 15.94 -6.59
C LEU A 181 -35.15 15.15 -7.86
N LEU A 182 -36.43 14.77 -7.96
CA LEU A 182 -36.95 13.97 -9.09
C LEU A 182 -37.73 14.81 -10.11
N ARG A 183 -37.66 16.15 -10.00
CA ARG A 183 -38.37 17.03 -10.92
C ARG A 183 -37.90 16.82 -12.39
N GLY A 184 -38.83 16.49 -13.27
CA GLY A 184 -38.52 16.26 -14.70
C GLY A 184 -37.78 14.98 -15.01
N VAL A 185 -37.64 14.09 -14.00
CA VAL A 185 -37.04 12.76 -14.18
C VAL A 185 -38.17 11.74 -14.27
N ASN A 186 -38.27 11.06 -15.44
CA ASN A 186 -39.27 10.04 -15.69
C ASN A 186 -38.66 8.66 -15.83
N HIS A 187 -37.53 8.56 -16.49
CA HIS A 187 -36.80 7.32 -16.73
C HIS A 187 -35.32 7.51 -16.48
N LEU A 188 -34.70 6.52 -15.80
CA LEU A 188 -33.26 6.46 -15.62
C LEU A 188 -32.76 5.16 -16.25
N HIS A 189 -31.54 5.17 -16.72
CA HIS A 189 -30.89 4.00 -17.29
C HIS A 189 -29.58 3.69 -16.55
N THR A 190 -29.30 2.43 -16.42
CA THR A 190 -28.01 1.93 -15.90
C THR A 190 -27.63 0.64 -16.62
N LEU A 191 -26.44 0.14 -16.36
CA LEU A 191 -25.94 -1.12 -16.92
C LEU A 191 -25.76 -2.12 -15.80
N SER A 192 -26.27 -3.34 -15.97
CA SER A 192 -25.96 -4.45 -15.07
C SER A 192 -25.90 -5.76 -15.85
N PRO A 193 -24.86 -6.58 -15.67
CA PRO A 193 -24.81 -7.92 -16.21
C PRO A 193 -25.60 -8.94 -15.34
N LEU A 194 -25.99 -8.53 -14.14
CA LEU A 194 -26.60 -9.40 -13.14
C LEU A 194 -28.10 -9.19 -13.00
N PRO A 195 -28.86 -10.23 -12.59
CA PRO A 195 -30.21 -10.05 -12.11
C PRO A 195 -30.21 -9.24 -10.80
N SER A 196 -31.35 -8.59 -10.48
CA SER A 196 -31.50 -7.82 -9.25
C SER A 196 -31.25 -8.66 -8.02
N THR A 197 -30.46 -8.10 -7.10
CA THR A 197 -30.17 -8.73 -5.79
C THR A 197 -31.21 -8.41 -4.73
N GLN A 198 -32.21 -7.61 -5.06
CA GLN A 198 -33.33 -7.21 -4.16
C GLN A 198 -32.84 -6.58 -2.84
N TRP A 199 -32.04 -5.53 -2.98
CA TRP A 199 -31.51 -4.82 -1.83
C TRP A 199 -32.59 -4.03 -1.08
N GLN A 200 -32.53 -4.09 0.24
CA GLN A 200 -33.31 -3.24 1.15
C GLN A 200 -32.36 -2.43 2.00
N ALA A 201 -32.60 -1.12 2.08
CA ALA A 201 -31.83 -0.22 2.91
C ALA A 201 -32.66 0.25 4.11
N GLN A 202 -32.10 0.10 5.30
CA GLN A 202 -32.69 0.55 6.55
C GLN A 202 -31.70 1.47 7.27
N SER A 203 -32.20 2.55 7.85
CA SER A 203 -31.34 3.43 8.66
C SER A 203 -30.93 2.73 9.95
N SER A 204 -29.67 2.85 10.31
CA SER A 204 -29.17 2.49 11.65
C SER A 204 -29.34 3.65 12.66
N SER A 205 -29.84 4.79 12.22
CA SER A 205 -30.12 5.99 13.02
C SER A 205 -31.59 6.36 12.91
N PRO A 206 -32.11 7.30 13.75
CA PRO A 206 -33.51 7.74 13.69
C PRO A 206 -33.91 8.41 12.38
N ALA A 207 -32.96 8.88 11.58
CA ALA A 207 -33.24 9.53 10.29
C ALA A 207 -33.86 8.53 9.30
N PRO A 208 -35.00 8.84 8.66
CA PRO A 208 -35.63 7.95 7.69
C PRO A 208 -34.80 7.85 6.41
N VAL A 209 -34.90 6.69 5.75
CA VAL A 209 -34.39 6.48 4.41
C VAL A 209 -35.54 6.63 3.43
N LEU A 210 -35.39 7.53 2.47
CA LEU A 210 -36.35 7.75 1.40
C LEU A 210 -35.88 7.02 0.15
N GLU A 211 -36.77 6.27 -0.48
CA GLU A 211 -36.52 5.65 -1.78
C GLU A 211 -36.74 6.65 -2.91
N LEU A 212 -35.72 6.86 -3.74
CA LEU A 212 -35.76 7.81 -4.85
C LEU A 212 -36.07 7.14 -6.20
N ALA A 213 -35.64 5.91 -6.41
CA ALA A 213 -35.91 5.18 -7.64
C ALA A 213 -35.95 3.67 -7.40
N ARG A 214 -36.69 2.97 -8.25
CA ARG A 214 -36.84 1.53 -8.29
C ARG A 214 -36.58 0.97 -9.68
N ARG A 215 -36.18 -0.28 -9.73
CA ARG A 215 -36.11 -1.00 -11.01
C ARG A 215 -37.53 -1.16 -11.60
N THR A 216 -37.61 -1.04 -12.90
CA THR A 216 -38.91 -1.21 -13.61
C THR A 216 -39.34 -2.66 -13.66
N ASP A 217 -38.39 -3.62 -13.78
CA ASP A 217 -38.67 -5.03 -13.95
C ASP A 217 -39.03 -5.76 -12.64
N THR A 218 -38.39 -5.40 -11.51
CA THR A 218 -38.55 -6.10 -10.23
C THR A 218 -39.17 -5.24 -9.15
N ALA A 219 -39.35 -3.95 -9.38
CA ALA A 219 -39.81 -2.92 -8.42
C ALA A 219 -38.90 -2.80 -7.16
N ASP A 220 -37.66 -3.31 -7.22
CA ASP A 220 -36.71 -3.21 -6.13
C ASP A 220 -36.16 -1.79 -6.01
N PRO A 221 -36.03 -1.22 -4.80
CA PRO A 221 -35.44 0.07 -4.59
C PRO A 221 -33.94 0.02 -4.86
N VAL A 222 -33.41 1.04 -5.53
CA VAL A 222 -32.00 1.08 -5.99
C VAL A 222 -31.33 2.44 -5.79
N LEU A 223 -32.10 3.44 -5.43
CA LEU A 223 -31.60 4.78 -5.13
C LEU A 223 -32.27 5.29 -3.85
N TRP A 224 -31.48 5.73 -2.89
CA TRP A 224 -31.94 6.14 -1.58
C TRP A 224 -31.39 7.51 -1.18
N LEU A 225 -32.16 8.24 -0.40
CA LEU A 225 -31.76 9.48 0.25
C LEU A 225 -31.89 9.34 1.76
N LYS A 226 -30.86 9.76 2.50
CA LYS A 226 -30.85 9.84 3.95
C LYS A 226 -30.34 11.18 4.40
N ALA A 227 -31.01 11.81 5.36
CA ALA A 227 -30.49 12.99 6.06
C ALA A 227 -29.35 12.60 7.02
N SER A 228 -28.31 13.43 7.10
CA SER A 228 -27.21 13.29 8.05
C SER A 228 -26.85 14.66 8.62
N GLY A 229 -27.30 14.95 9.84
CA GLY A 229 -27.18 16.29 10.42
C GLY A 229 -27.87 17.36 9.57
N ASN A 230 -27.13 18.40 9.18
CA ASN A 230 -27.60 19.45 8.27
C ASN A 230 -27.41 19.11 6.78
N GLY A 231 -26.77 18.00 6.48
CA GLY A 231 -26.51 17.54 5.11
C GLY A 231 -27.27 16.27 4.78
N SER A 232 -26.79 15.53 3.79
CA SER A 232 -27.48 14.35 3.29
C SER A 232 -26.58 13.41 2.51
N MET A 233 -27.04 12.18 2.37
CA MET A 233 -26.41 11.15 1.59
C MET A 233 -27.39 10.63 0.56
N VAL A 234 -26.99 10.60 -0.72
CA VAL A 234 -27.69 9.91 -1.80
C VAL A 234 -26.88 8.66 -2.13
N VAL A 235 -27.51 7.50 -2.09
CA VAL A 235 -26.83 6.22 -2.34
C VAL A 235 -27.49 5.51 -3.49
N SER A 236 -26.70 5.13 -4.50
CA SER A 236 -27.13 4.32 -5.65
C SER A 236 -26.59 2.90 -5.50
N ALA A 237 -27.41 1.90 -5.85
CA ALA A 237 -26.98 0.50 -5.98
C ALA A 237 -26.16 0.24 -7.27
N TYR A 238 -26.07 1.25 -8.14
CA TYR A 238 -25.36 1.17 -9.42
C TYR A 238 -24.22 2.18 -9.46
N ALA A 239 -23.00 1.69 -9.55
CA ALA A 239 -21.82 2.53 -9.76
C ALA A 239 -21.83 3.18 -11.15
N SER A 240 -22.43 2.51 -12.13
CA SER A 240 -22.49 2.97 -13.52
C SER A 240 -23.47 4.11 -13.78
N LEU A 241 -24.37 4.48 -12.83
CA LEU A 241 -25.50 5.40 -13.07
C LEU A 241 -25.12 6.73 -13.76
N PHE A 242 -23.93 7.27 -13.45
CA PHE A 242 -23.40 8.49 -14.06
C PHE A 242 -22.09 8.29 -14.82
N SER A 243 -21.76 7.04 -15.17
CA SER A 243 -20.58 6.72 -15.97
C SER A 243 -20.71 7.25 -17.41
N ASN A 244 -19.58 7.30 -18.12
CA ASN A 244 -19.54 7.76 -19.52
C ASN A 244 -20.53 7.01 -20.42
N GLY A 245 -20.77 5.73 -20.14
CA GLY A 245 -21.64 4.87 -20.92
C GLY A 245 -23.14 5.21 -20.81
N VAL A 246 -23.55 5.86 -19.70
CA VAL A 246 -24.98 6.05 -19.42
C VAL A 246 -25.39 7.46 -18.99
N ILE A 247 -24.48 8.36 -18.67
CA ILE A 247 -24.81 9.72 -18.21
C ILE A 247 -25.70 10.50 -19.23
N GLY A 248 -25.51 10.27 -20.53
CA GLY A 248 -26.30 10.87 -21.58
C GLY A 248 -27.57 10.09 -21.94
N LYS A 249 -27.91 9.01 -21.24
CA LYS A 249 -29.11 8.22 -21.50
C LYS A 249 -30.26 8.68 -20.63
N ALA A 250 -31.46 8.65 -21.20
CA ALA A 250 -32.72 9.06 -20.58
C ALA A 250 -32.56 10.36 -19.75
N ASP A 251 -33.03 10.36 -18.50
CA ASP A 251 -32.99 11.53 -17.62
C ASP A 251 -31.84 11.47 -16.57
N ASN A 252 -30.78 10.69 -16.82
CA ASN A 252 -29.66 10.56 -15.86
C ASN A 252 -28.97 11.91 -15.60
N ALA A 253 -28.67 12.67 -16.67
CA ALA A 253 -28.10 14.02 -16.54
C ALA A 253 -29.05 14.99 -15.83
N GLN A 254 -30.37 14.85 -16.04
CA GLN A 254 -31.38 15.66 -15.34
C GLN A 254 -31.42 15.36 -13.85
N LEU A 255 -31.36 14.07 -13.45
CA LEU A 255 -31.25 13.67 -12.05
C LEU A 255 -30.01 14.26 -11.39
N LEU A 256 -28.85 14.14 -12.05
CA LEU A 256 -27.61 14.71 -11.55
C LEU A 256 -27.69 16.24 -11.42
N SER A 257 -28.27 16.93 -12.42
CA SER A 257 -28.51 18.37 -12.37
C SER A 257 -29.37 18.76 -11.15
N ASN A 258 -30.40 17.96 -10.87
CA ASN A 258 -31.28 18.19 -9.70
C ASN A 258 -30.53 17.96 -8.40
N ILE A 259 -29.70 16.91 -8.29
CA ILE A 259 -28.87 16.65 -7.12
C ILE A 259 -27.90 17.83 -6.89
N ILE A 260 -27.25 18.32 -7.95
CA ILE A 260 -26.34 19.46 -7.87
C ILE A 260 -27.09 20.72 -7.40
N ALA A 261 -28.22 21.04 -8.04
CA ALA A 261 -29.02 22.22 -7.68
C ALA A 261 -29.54 22.16 -6.23
N TRP A 262 -29.81 20.97 -5.73
CA TRP A 262 -30.27 20.76 -4.35
C TRP A 262 -29.12 20.81 -3.33
N SER A 263 -27.92 20.39 -3.71
CA SER A 263 -26.76 20.28 -2.83
C SER A 263 -25.93 21.54 -2.74
N LEU A 264 -25.75 22.24 -3.88
CA LEU A 264 -24.84 23.37 -3.91
C LEU A 264 -25.49 24.65 -3.41
N THR A 265 -24.82 25.30 -2.48
CA THR A 265 -25.09 26.70 -2.11
C THR A 265 -24.21 27.65 -2.94
N PRO A 266 -24.53 28.97 -3.00
CA PRO A 266 -23.68 29.92 -3.72
C PRO A 266 -22.21 29.85 -3.28
N GLY A 267 -21.31 29.53 -4.21
CA GLY A 267 -19.87 29.34 -3.97
C GLY A 267 -19.47 27.92 -3.56
N GLY A 268 -20.41 26.98 -3.45
CA GLY A 268 -20.14 25.56 -3.29
C GLY A 268 -19.65 24.93 -4.59
N ARG A 269 -19.12 23.69 -4.52
CA ARG A 269 -18.58 22.96 -5.67
C ARG A 269 -18.88 21.48 -5.63
N VAL A 270 -18.79 20.87 -6.79
CA VAL A 270 -18.78 19.41 -6.93
C VAL A 270 -17.35 18.90 -6.75
N ILE A 271 -17.17 17.90 -5.92
CA ILE A 271 -15.90 17.25 -5.64
C ILE A 271 -16.02 15.81 -6.15
N ILE A 272 -15.16 15.40 -7.09
CA ILE A 272 -15.14 14.04 -7.62
C ILE A 272 -14.00 13.30 -6.93
N ASP A 273 -14.30 12.19 -6.31
CA ASP A 273 -13.32 11.37 -5.59
C ASP A 273 -12.55 10.46 -6.53
N ASP A 274 -11.39 10.91 -6.96
CA ASP A 274 -10.43 10.10 -7.72
C ASP A 274 -9.41 9.42 -6.78
N ALA A 275 -9.21 9.95 -5.57
CA ALA A 275 -8.23 9.46 -4.62
C ALA A 275 -8.45 8.00 -4.25
N HIS A 276 -9.67 7.66 -3.85
CA HIS A 276 -10.01 6.30 -3.40
C HIS A 276 -10.17 5.31 -4.56
N GLN A 277 -10.11 5.80 -5.79
CA GLN A 277 -10.06 4.97 -7.01
C GLN A 277 -8.62 4.80 -7.55
N GLY A 278 -7.61 5.07 -6.70
CA GLY A 278 -6.20 4.84 -7.00
C GLY A 278 -5.42 6.06 -7.51
N ALA A 279 -6.04 7.25 -7.58
CA ALA A 279 -5.35 8.50 -7.94
C ALA A 279 -4.96 9.34 -6.70
N LEU A 280 -4.60 8.68 -5.60
CA LEU A 280 -4.16 9.35 -4.39
C LEU A 280 -2.76 9.94 -4.58
N ASP A 281 -2.57 11.24 -4.29
CA ASP A 281 -1.29 11.94 -4.46
C ASP A 281 -0.14 11.32 -3.67
N GLU A 282 -0.43 10.74 -2.50
CA GLU A 282 0.57 10.12 -1.62
C GLU A 282 1.13 8.79 -2.16
N TYR A 283 0.37 8.11 -3.02
CA TYR A 283 0.70 6.78 -3.56
C TYR A 283 0.86 6.77 -5.08
N ASP A 284 0.97 7.94 -5.70
CA ASP A 284 1.24 8.00 -7.13
C ASP A 284 2.69 7.59 -7.42
N ALA A 285 2.87 6.30 -7.68
CA ALA A 285 4.16 5.73 -8.05
C ALA A 285 4.74 6.42 -9.29
N ALA A 286 3.91 6.86 -10.23
CA ALA A 286 4.36 7.55 -11.43
C ALA A 286 4.95 8.93 -11.10
N LYS A 287 4.32 9.69 -10.19
CA LYS A 287 4.86 10.96 -9.70
C LYS A 287 6.16 10.76 -8.93
N PHE A 288 6.24 9.72 -8.06
CA PHE A 288 7.46 9.41 -7.32
C PHE A 288 8.61 9.08 -8.27
N PHE A 289 8.38 8.22 -9.26
CA PHE A 289 9.40 7.87 -10.25
C PHE A 289 9.66 8.97 -11.28
N ALA A 290 8.75 9.91 -11.50
CA ALA A 290 8.96 11.07 -12.36
C ALA A 290 9.72 12.21 -11.65
N ASP A 291 9.94 12.15 -10.33
CA ASP A 291 10.66 13.21 -9.60
C ASP A 291 12.10 13.34 -10.10
N PRO A 292 12.47 14.49 -10.69
CA PRO A 292 13.82 14.72 -11.18
C PRO A 292 14.88 14.68 -10.08
N ARG A 293 14.50 14.88 -8.81
CA ARG A 293 15.41 14.77 -7.65
C ARG A 293 15.81 13.32 -7.42
N LEU A 294 14.87 12.39 -7.55
CA LEU A 294 15.14 10.95 -7.46
C LEU A 294 16.12 10.51 -8.56
N HIS A 295 15.87 10.91 -9.80
CA HIS A 295 16.76 10.58 -10.93
C HIS A 295 18.17 11.14 -10.74
N ARG A 296 18.31 12.39 -10.25
CA ARG A 296 19.61 12.99 -9.92
C ARG A 296 20.30 12.23 -8.78
N ALA A 297 19.57 11.87 -7.73
CA ALA A 297 20.13 11.12 -6.60
C ALA A 297 20.62 9.73 -7.06
N LEU A 298 19.84 9.02 -7.87
CA LEU A 298 20.24 7.74 -8.46
C LEU A 298 21.45 7.88 -9.38
N LEU A 299 21.49 8.92 -10.22
CA LEU A 299 22.64 9.22 -11.07
C LEU A 299 23.91 9.44 -10.24
N TRP A 300 23.83 10.26 -9.19
CA TRP A 300 24.96 10.49 -8.30
C TRP A 300 25.41 9.22 -7.57
N LEU A 301 24.48 8.39 -7.16
CA LEU A 301 24.77 7.11 -6.52
C LEU A 301 25.52 6.16 -7.48
N VAL A 302 25.12 6.11 -8.75
CA VAL A 302 25.80 5.36 -9.81
C VAL A 302 27.20 5.95 -10.06
N VAL A 303 27.34 7.28 -10.15
CA VAL A 303 28.63 7.94 -10.36
C VAL A 303 29.58 7.67 -9.18
N LEU A 304 29.09 7.79 -7.94
CA LEU A 304 29.86 7.46 -6.73
C LEU A 304 30.27 5.99 -6.70
N TRP A 305 29.36 5.09 -7.05
CA TRP A 305 29.67 3.66 -7.13
C TRP A 305 30.72 3.36 -8.19
N LEU A 306 30.61 3.96 -9.38
CA LEU A 306 31.61 3.82 -10.44
C LEU A 306 32.96 4.40 -10.00
N ALA A 307 32.96 5.57 -9.37
CA ALA A 307 34.18 6.19 -8.85
C ALA A 307 34.83 5.30 -7.77
N TRP A 308 34.01 4.72 -6.88
CA TRP A 308 34.49 3.78 -5.86
C TRP A 308 35.08 2.50 -6.49
N VAL A 309 34.39 1.89 -7.46
CA VAL A 309 34.86 0.71 -8.18
C VAL A 309 36.17 1.00 -8.93
N LEU A 310 36.28 2.17 -9.56
CA LEU A 310 37.49 2.59 -10.26
C LEU A 310 38.65 2.92 -9.29
N ALA A 311 38.33 3.53 -8.13
CA ALA A 311 39.33 3.90 -7.13
C ALA A 311 39.86 2.68 -6.34
N THR A 312 39.03 1.65 -6.13
CA THR A 312 39.43 0.42 -5.44
C THR A 312 40.24 -0.54 -6.32
N GLN A 313 40.29 -0.26 -7.64
CA GLN A 313 41.17 -1.01 -8.54
C GLN A 313 42.57 -0.39 -8.49
N PRO A 314 43.57 -0.97 -7.81
CA PRO A 314 44.92 -0.46 -7.87
C PRO A 314 45.36 -0.42 -9.32
N LEU A 315 45.74 0.75 -9.80
CA LEU A 315 46.50 0.90 -11.05
C LEU A 315 47.81 0.14 -10.88
N ARG A 316 47.73 -1.18 -11.01
CA ARG A 316 48.93 -2.00 -11.10
C ARG A 316 49.64 -1.59 -12.40
N ALA A 317 50.63 -0.71 -12.25
CA ALA A 317 51.69 -0.68 -13.20
C ALA A 317 52.17 -2.12 -13.39
N SER A 318 52.13 -2.63 -14.61
CA SER A 318 52.64 -3.95 -14.97
C SER A 318 54.10 -3.99 -14.58
N ALA A 319 54.39 -4.45 -13.36
CA ALA A 319 55.74 -4.86 -13.01
C ALA A 319 55.93 -6.24 -13.64
N PRO A 320 56.97 -6.47 -14.42
CA PRO A 320 57.24 -7.76 -15.01
C PRO A 320 57.62 -8.75 -13.88
N ASN A 321 56.92 -9.84 -13.85
CA ASN A 321 57.25 -11.11 -13.19
C ASN A 321 58.03 -11.03 -11.87
N ALA A 322 57.33 -11.12 -10.74
CA ALA A 322 57.91 -11.66 -9.54
C ALA A 322 56.80 -12.37 -8.70
N GLY A 323 56.95 -13.69 -8.65
CA GLY A 323 56.61 -14.53 -7.50
C GLY A 323 55.24 -14.38 -6.85
N GLY A 324 54.61 -15.52 -6.67
CA GLY A 324 53.35 -15.79 -5.96
C GLY A 324 52.82 -14.73 -5.00
N LEU A 325 51.53 -14.52 -5.08
CA LEU A 325 50.79 -13.70 -4.12
C LEU A 325 51.18 -14.15 -2.71
N ASP A 326 51.93 -13.28 -2.00
CA ASP A 326 52.23 -13.49 -0.58
C ASP A 326 50.92 -13.33 0.22
N GLU A 327 50.17 -14.43 0.35
CA GLU A 327 48.96 -14.52 1.17
C GLU A 327 49.20 -13.96 2.55
N SER A 328 50.44 -14.05 3.07
CA SER A 328 50.86 -13.52 4.35
C SER A 328 50.85 -11.98 4.40
N ALA A 329 51.06 -11.31 3.27
CA ALA A 329 50.98 -9.84 3.20
C ALA A 329 49.55 -9.36 3.23
N MET A 330 48.63 -10.04 2.54
CA MET A 330 47.19 -9.74 2.56
C MET A 330 46.59 -9.98 3.95
N LEU A 331 46.93 -11.09 4.58
CA LEU A 331 46.54 -11.39 5.95
C LEU A 331 47.07 -10.33 6.95
N ARG A 332 48.30 -9.84 6.79
CA ARG A 332 48.85 -8.77 7.61
C ARG A 332 48.15 -7.45 7.48
N VAL A 333 47.78 -7.05 6.24
CA VAL A 333 47.02 -5.80 5.99
C VAL A 333 45.62 -5.87 6.57
N THR A 334 44.96 -6.99 6.34
CA THR A 334 43.61 -7.25 6.89
C THR A 334 43.63 -7.29 8.41
N ALA A 335 44.61 -7.96 9.01
CA ALA A 335 44.77 -8.02 10.46
C ALA A 335 45.06 -6.62 11.05
N ARG A 336 45.89 -5.79 10.40
CA ARG A 336 46.12 -4.40 10.82
C ARG A 336 44.89 -3.54 10.76
N PHE A 337 44.07 -3.68 9.71
CA PHE A 337 42.81 -2.96 9.57
C PHE A 337 41.84 -3.30 10.72
N PHE A 338 41.64 -4.59 10.99
CA PHE A 338 40.79 -5.02 12.09
C PHE A 338 41.36 -4.68 13.49
N ALA A 339 42.68 -4.72 13.66
CA ALA A 339 43.31 -4.31 14.90
C ALA A 339 43.12 -2.79 15.18
N GLY A 340 43.01 -1.96 14.18
CA GLY A 340 42.70 -0.55 14.31
C GLY A 340 41.21 -0.21 14.51
N ALA A 341 40.33 -1.05 13.96
CA ALA A 341 38.87 -0.80 13.96
C ALA A 341 38.18 -1.36 15.21
N LEU A 342 38.73 -2.43 15.86
CA LEU A 342 38.11 -3.09 16.98
C LEU A 342 38.65 -2.57 18.32
N ARG A 343 37.75 -2.27 19.25
CA ARG A 343 38.14 -1.94 20.63
C ARG A 343 38.75 -3.17 21.31
N PRO A 344 40.01 -3.14 21.80
CA PRO A 344 40.69 -4.36 22.28
C PRO A 344 39.95 -5.11 23.40
N VAL A 345 39.25 -4.38 24.27
CA VAL A 345 38.48 -4.97 25.37
C VAL A 345 37.25 -5.73 24.83
N ALA A 346 36.51 -5.12 23.90
CA ALA A 346 35.34 -5.77 23.30
C ALA A 346 35.73 -7.03 22.50
N SER A 347 36.87 -6.98 21.81
CA SER A 347 37.39 -8.15 21.08
C SER A 347 37.79 -9.29 22.03
N ALA A 348 38.39 -8.95 23.19
CA ALA A 348 38.74 -9.95 24.19
C ALA A 348 37.49 -10.58 24.82
N GLN A 349 36.46 -9.79 25.12
CA GLN A 349 35.19 -10.29 25.63
C GLN A 349 34.55 -11.25 24.63
N TRP A 350 34.44 -10.83 23.38
CA TRP A 350 33.86 -11.67 22.32
C TRP A 350 34.61 -13.00 22.13
N LEU A 351 35.95 -12.98 22.16
CA LEU A 351 36.76 -14.21 22.06
C LEU A 351 36.53 -15.15 23.24
N LEU A 352 36.38 -14.63 24.46
CA LEU A 352 36.12 -15.42 25.65
C LEU A 352 34.70 -16.02 25.63
N ASP A 353 33.70 -15.19 25.23
CA ASP A 353 32.32 -15.64 25.15
C ASP A 353 32.17 -16.74 24.09
N GLU A 354 32.72 -16.55 22.89
CA GLU A 354 32.73 -17.58 21.84
C GLU A 354 33.46 -18.87 22.25
N PHE A 355 34.57 -18.74 22.98
CA PHE A 355 35.29 -19.90 23.50
C PHE A 355 34.42 -20.69 24.48
N PHE A 356 33.82 -20.03 25.49
CA PHE A 356 32.97 -20.69 26.44
C PHE A 356 31.70 -21.25 25.83
N ASP A 357 31.13 -20.58 24.83
CA ASP A 357 29.96 -21.06 24.10
C ASP A 357 30.27 -22.31 23.27
N ARG A 358 31.44 -22.38 22.63
CA ARG A 358 31.90 -23.60 21.96
C ARG A 358 32.08 -24.76 22.92
N LEU A 359 32.70 -24.51 24.06
CA LEU A 359 32.86 -25.53 25.10
C LEU A 359 31.50 -26.05 25.58
N ARG A 360 30.57 -25.15 25.87
CA ARG A 360 29.22 -25.51 26.29
C ARG A 360 28.50 -26.37 25.27
N ARG A 361 28.53 -25.95 24.01
CA ARG A 361 27.87 -26.68 22.89
C ARG A 361 28.51 -28.06 22.68
N ARG A 362 29.84 -28.14 22.74
CA ARG A 362 30.57 -29.40 22.45
C ARG A 362 30.40 -30.44 23.52
N HIS A 363 30.31 -30.00 24.77
CA HIS A 363 30.32 -30.90 25.94
C HIS A 363 28.98 -30.95 26.68
N GLY A 364 27.91 -30.41 26.11
CA GLY A 364 26.56 -30.52 26.66
C GLY A 364 26.30 -29.69 27.93
N LEU A 365 27.15 -28.70 28.23
CA LEU A 365 27.09 -27.90 29.45
C LEU A 365 26.13 -26.72 29.37
N LEU A 366 24.97 -26.91 28.75
CA LEU A 366 24.02 -25.83 28.36
C LEU A 366 23.23 -25.24 29.55
N HIS A 367 23.30 -25.84 30.74
CA HIS A 367 22.42 -25.47 31.87
C HIS A 367 22.96 -24.34 32.76
N SER A 368 24.18 -23.85 32.54
CA SER A 368 24.76 -22.76 33.35
C SER A 368 25.22 -21.60 32.47
N PRO A 369 24.77 -20.36 32.74
CA PRO A 369 25.26 -19.17 32.02
C PRO A 369 26.69 -18.79 32.41
N ALA A 370 27.18 -19.30 33.54
CA ALA A 370 28.54 -19.02 34.05
C ALA A 370 29.60 -19.79 33.25
N PRO A 371 30.86 -19.26 33.18
CA PRO A 371 31.97 -19.98 32.57
C PRO A 371 32.23 -21.33 33.30
N PRO A 372 32.45 -22.44 32.56
CA PRO A 372 32.51 -23.79 33.14
C PRO A 372 33.89 -24.07 33.76
N TRP A 373 34.26 -23.35 34.81
CA TRP A 373 35.57 -23.43 35.44
C TRP A 373 35.85 -24.80 36.07
N ASP A 374 34.85 -25.41 36.71
CA ASP A 374 34.99 -26.69 37.39
C ASP A 374 35.17 -27.82 36.38
N TRP A 375 34.46 -27.73 35.27
CA TRP A 375 34.63 -28.67 34.17
C TRP A 375 36.05 -28.57 33.57
N LEU A 376 36.53 -27.32 33.31
CA LEU A 376 37.89 -27.10 32.81
C LEU A 376 38.95 -27.61 33.77
N ALA A 377 38.73 -27.47 35.07
CA ALA A 377 39.66 -27.98 36.12
C ALA A 377 39.69 -29.52 36.16
N SER A 378 38.63 -30.19 35.76
CA SER A 378 38.55 -31.66 35.73
C SER A 378 39.22 -32.32 34.51
N GLN A 379 39.58 -31.50 33.47
CA GLN A 379 40.20 -32.03 32.26
C GLN A 379 41.70 -32.38 32.49
N ALA A 380 42.09 -33.61 32.22
CA ALA A 380 43.43 -34.12 32.50
C ALA A 380 44.58 -33.40 31.75
N GLY A 381 44.26 -32.72 30.64
CA GLY A 381 45.22 -31.96 29.82
C GLY A 381 45.42 -30.50 30.25
N VAL A 382 44.50 -29.93 31.06
CA VAL A 382 44.55 -28.52 31.45
C VAL A 382 45.33 -28.36 32.77
N THR A 383 46.52 -27.77 32.65
CA THR A 383 47.34 -27.55 33.85
C THR A 383 46.75 -26.41 34.72
N GLY A 384 46.84 -26.51 36.03
CA GLY A 384 46.36 -25.50 36.97
C GLY A 384 46.91 -24.08 36.67
N ALA A 385 48.16 -23.99 36.18
CA ALA A 385 48.76 -22.72 35.78
C ALA A 385 48.04 -22.04 34.57
N VAL A 386 47.71 -22.82 33.54
CA VAL A 386 46.99 -22.32 32.35
C VAL A 386 45.57 -21.92 32.72
N LEU A 387 44.90 -22.65 33.59
CA LEU A 387 43.57 -22.31 34.08
C LEU A 387 43.57 -21.03 34.92
N ALA A 388 44.57 -20.88 35.81
CA ALA A 388 44.75 -19.66 36.62
C ALA A 388 44.96 -18.43 35.73
N GLU A 389 45.78 -18.56 34.67
CA GLU A 389 46.05 -17.50 33.73
C GLU A 389 44.79 -17.14 32.92
N LEU A 390 44.00 -18.12 32.50
CA LEU A 390 42.74 -17.85 31.79
C LEU A 390 41.72 -17.13 32.71
N ARG A 391 41.62 -17.53 33.99
CA ARG A 391 40.76 -16.85 34.97
C ARG A 391 41.21 -15.41 35.21
N GLU A 392 42.50 -15.15 35.30
CA GLU A 392 43.03 -13.79 35.43
C GLU A 392 42.70 -12.92 34.22
N LEU A 393 42.92 -13.44 33.00
CA LEU A 393 42.59 -12.70 31.76
C LEU A 393 41.10 -12.46 31.65
N HIS A 394 40.23 -13.41 31.99
CA HIS A 394 38.80 -13.24 32.04
C HIS A 394 38.38 -12.16 33.05
N ALA A 395 38.88 -12.20 34.28
CA ALA A 395 38.58 -11.21 35.31
C ALA A 395 39.04 -9.80 34.91
N ARG A 396 40.22 -9.66 34.31
CA ARG A 396 40.71 -8.38 33.78
C ARG A 396 39.86 -7.85 32.62
N THR A 397 39.40 -8.74 31.75
CA THR A 397 38.52 -8.36 30.65
C THR A 397 37.15 -7.89 31.13
N GLN A 398 36.58 -8.58 32.14
CA GLN A 398 35.31 -8.19 32.77
C GLN A 398 35.44 -6.84 33.52
N ALA A 399 36.61 -6.57 34.10
CA ALA A 399 36.89 -5.27 34.73
C ALA A 399 37.20 -4.14 33.73
N GLY A 400 37.09 -4.40 32.41
CA GLY A 400 37.32 -3.40 31.37
C GLY A 400 38.79 -3.09 31.09
N HIS A 401 39.72 -3.87 31.63
CA HIS A 401 41.16 -3.67 31.40
C HIS A 401 41.60 -4.26 30.07
N ARG A 402 42.57 -3.59 29.41
CA ARG A 402 43.18 -4.11 28.19
C ARG A 402 43.96 -5.38 28.46
N VAL A 403 43.70 -6.42 27.70
CA VAL A 403 44.47 -7.69 27.73
C VAL A 403 45.10 -7.93 26.35
N SER A 404 46.21 -8.66 26.34
CA SER A 404 46.86 -9.04 25.08
C SER A 404 46.05 -10.11 24.39
N LEU A 405 45.45 -9.76 23.22
CA LEU A 405 44.67 -10.71 22.40
C LEU A 405 45.51 -11.91 21.94
N VAL A 406 46.79 -11.69 21.64
CA VAL A 406 47.73 -12.75 21.23
C VAL A 406 47.92 -13.75 22.38
N ARG A 407 48.08 -13.26 23.63
CA ARG A 407 48.24 -14.10 24.80
C ARG A 407 46.96 -14.88 25.08
N LEU A 408 45.81 -14.21 25.00
CA LEU A 408 44.49 -14.83 25.16
C LEU A 408 44.27 -15.92 24.11
N GLN A 409 44.53 -15.65 22.85
CA GLN A 409 44.37 -16.61 21.75
C GLN A 409 45.28 -17.84 21.95
N ARG A 410 46.52 -17.64 22.41
CA ARG A 410 47.42 -18.74 22.68
C ARG A 410 46.88 -19.68 23.75
N ILE A 411 46.36 -19.13 24.84
CA ILE A 411 45.78 -19.92 25.96
C ILE A 411 44.53 -20.66 25.49
N ILE A 412 43.64 -19.98 24.74
CA ILE A 412 42.46 -20.62 24.18
C ILE A 412 42.83 -21.77 23.24
N SER A 413 43.80 -21.57 22.34
CA SER A 413 44.23 -22.64 21.44
C SER A 413 44.89 -23.83 22.15
N GLN A 414 45.66 -23.56 23.20
CA GLN A 414 46.26 -24.59 24.04
C GLN A 414 45.20 -25.45 24.71
N ILE A 415 44.20 -24.82 25.36
CA ILE A 415 43.09 -25.53 26.01
C ILE A 415 42.25 -26.29 24.96
N SER A 416 41.93 -25.65 23.83
CA SER A 416 41.12 -26.29 22.78
C SER A 416 41.81 -27.52 22.16
N GLY A 417 43.13 -27.50 22.04
CA GLY A 417 43.89 -28.65 21.57
C GLY A 417 43.99 -29.81 22.58
N GLN A 418 43.80 -29.53 23.86
CA GLN A 418 43.84 -30.52 24.96
C GLN A 418 42.44 -31.09 25.30
N THR A 419 41.39 -30.42 24.87
CA THR A 419 39.97 -30.81 25.09
C THR A 419 39.31 -31.37 23.81
N SER A 420 40.10 -31.61 22.77
CA SER A 420 39.65 -32.22 21.50
C SER A 420 39.61 -33.77 21.57
#